data_45a3c6fd3094fa68c1aed8d6e58f1ce2
#
_entry.id   45a3c6fd3094fa68c1aed8d6e58f1ce2
#
_cell.length_a   1.000
_cell.length_b   1.000
_cell.length_c   1.000
_cell.angle_alpha   90.00
_cell.angle_beta   90.00
_cell.angle_gamma   90.00
#
_symmetry.space_group_name_H-M   'P 1'
#
loop_
_entity.id
_entity.type
_entity.pdbx_description
1 polymer ?
#
loop_
_entity_poly.entity_id
_entity_poly.type
_entity_poly.pdbx_seq_one_letter_code
_entity_poly.pdbx_strand_id
1 'polypeptide(L)'
;MATLMGVLFIVLGLIAIGEPLVAGLAVAVLAGWLLLAGGVVHAVSAFRAGGARGVIWHALLAVLYVAGGVYFVTHPLLGLGTLTLFLSVILFIEGVVWVVAYFQLRSGNIWMLLNGLITLVLGLMIWAGWPSTSVWAIGTLLGVNLVMTGMSILFGGAALRRLAA
;
A
#
# COMPACT_ATOMS: atom_id res chain seq x y z
N MET A 1 -4.32 10.70 -24.30
CA MET A 1 -3.41 10.33 -23.20
C MET A 1 -4.12 9.54 -22.10
N ALA A 2 -5.27 9.98 -21.56
CA ALA A 2 -5.98 9.24 -20.48
C ALA A 2 -6.32 7.78 -20.85
N THR A 3 -6.80 7.52 -22.07
CA THR A 3 -7.15 6.16 -22.53
C THR A 3 -5.93 5.22 -22.54
N LEU A 4 -4.79 5.71 -23.02
CA LEU A 4 -3.54 4.92 -23.04
C LEU A 4 -3.08 4.58 -21.60
N MET A 5 -3.16 5.56 -20.69
CA MET A 5 -2.85 5.35 -19.27
C MET A 5 -3.82 4.33 -18.63
N GLY A 6 -5.13 4.42 -18.88
CA GLY A 6 -6.10 3.47 -18.35
C GLY A 6 -5.84 2.05 -18.82
N VAL A 7 -5.56 1.86 -20.13
CA VAL A 7 -5.19 0.55 -20.67
C VAL A 7 -3.89 0.03 -20.06
N LEU A 8 -2.88 0.87 -19.93
CA LEU A 8 -1.60 0.50 -19.31
C LEU A 8 -1.80 -0.01 -17.87
N PHE A 9 -2.60 0.71 -17.06
CA PHE A 9 -2.90 0.29 -15.68
C PHE A 9 -3.64 -1.05 -15.63
N ILE A 10 -4.59 -1.29 -16.54
CA ILE A 10 -5.29 -2.58 -16.63
C ILE A 10 -4.32 -3.71 -16.97
N VAL A 11 -3.47 -3.51 -17.98
CA VAL A 11 -2.49 -4.53 -18.40
C VAL A 11 -1.51 -4.84 -17.28
N LEU A 12 -0.93 -3.81 -16.63
CA LEU A 12 -0.04 -3.99 -15.49
C LEU A 12 -0.74 -4.67 -14.32
N GLY A 13 -2.01 -4.32 -14.06
CA GLY A 13 -2.81 -4.95 -13.01
C GLY A 13 -3.08 -6.43 -13.28
N LEU A 14 -3.38 -6.80 -14.52
CA LEU A 14 -3.57 -8.21 -14.91
C LEU A 14 -2.27 -9.01 -14.79
N ILE A 15 -1.14 -8.43 -15.18
CA ILE A 15 0.18 -9.05 -14.99
C ILE A 15 0.46 -9.25 -13.49
N ALA A 16 0.18 -8.25 -12.65
CA ALA A 16 0.37 -8.33 -11.21
C ALA A 16 -0.53 -9.38 -10.54
N ILE A 17 -1.74 -9.62 -11.06
CA ILE A 17 -2.62 -10.70 -10.59
C ILE A 17 -2.10 -12.08 -11.07
N GLY A 18 -1.57 -12.16 -12.29
CA GLY A 18 -1.02 -13.40 -12.85
C GLY A 18 0.28 -13.83 -12.17
N GLU A 19 1.12 -12.87 -11.78
CA GLU A 19 2.43 -13.10 -11.14
C GLU A 19 2.53 -12.32 -9.81
N PRO A 20 1.71 -12.67 -8.80
CA PRO A 20 1.59 -11.84 -7.60
C PRO A 20 2.87 -11.80 -6.76
N LEU A 21 3.69 -12.86 -6.79
CA LEU A 21 4.97 -12.86 -6.10
C LEU A 21 5.93 -11.82 -6.71
N VAL A 22 6.03 -11.77 -8.03
CA VAL A 22 6.92 -10.83 -8.72
C VAL A 22 6.47 -9.40 -8.47
N ALA A 23 5.16 -9.15 -8.55
CA ALA A 23 4.58 -7.83 -8.25
C ALA A 23 4.82 -7.44 -6.77
N GLY A 24 4.63 -8.35 -5.84
CA GLY A 24 4.88 -8.13 -4.41
C GLY A 24 6.36 -7.86 -4.11
N LEU A 25 7.28 -8.59 -4.73
CA LEU A 25 8.73 -8.34 -4.61
C LEU A 25 9.11 -6.97 -5.17
N ALA A 26 8.54 -6.57 -6.30
CA ALA A 26 8.77 -5.23 -6.85
C ALA A 26 8.31 -4.14 -5.87
N VAL A 27 7.15 -4.31 -5.22
CA VAL A 27 6.68 -3.40 -4.17
C VAL A 27 7.65 -3.35 -2.99
N ALA A 28 8.15 -4.51 -2.52
CA ALA A 28 9.10 -4.56 -1.41
C ALA A 28 10.42 -3.84 -1.75
N VAL A 29 10.96 -4.04 -2.94
CA VAL A 29 12.18 -3.36 -3.40
C VAL A 29 11.94 -1.85 -3.54
N LEU A 30 10.81 -1.43 -4.11
CA LEU A 30 10.44 -0.01 -4.21
C LEU A 30 10.31 0.63 -2.83
N ALA A 31 9.67 -0.07 -1.87
CA ALA A 31 9.59 0.40 -0.49
C ALA A 31 10.98 0.55 0.14
N GLY A 32 11.90 -0.39 -0.13
CA GLY A 32 13.29 -0.29 0.29
C GLY A 32 14.00 0.95 -0.26
N TRP A 33 13.84 1.25 -1.53
CA TRP A 33 14.40 2.46 -2.14
C TRP A 33 13.78 3.75 -1.58
N LEU A 34 12.47 3.76 -1.33
CA LEU A 34 11.79 4.89 -0.69
C LEU A 34 12.29 5.12 0.74
N LEU A 35 12.52 4.04 1.50
CA LEU A 35 13.13 4.12 2.82
C LEU A 35 14.54 4.70 2.74
N LEU A 36 15.38 4.25 1.80
CA LEU A 36 16.72 4.81 1.61
C LEU A 36 16.67 6.30 1.29
N ALA A 37 15.79 6.71 0.39
CA ALA A 37 15.58 8.12 0.08
C ALA A 37 15.12 8.92 1.29
N GLY A 38 14.18 8.38 2.09
CA GLY A 38 13.74 8.96 3.35
C GLY A 38 14.89 9.10 4.37
N GLY A 39 15.76 8.09 4.45
CA GLY A 39 16.96 8.12 5.27
C GLY A 39 17.91 9.27 4.91
N VAL A 40 18.13 9.50 3.62
CA VAL A 40 18.92 10.65 3.13
C VAL A 40 18.27 11.97 3.53
N VAL A 41 16.94 12.10 3.37
CA VAL A 41 16.20 13.30 3.79
C VAL A 41 16.35 13.56 5.28
N HIS A 42 16.23 12.53 6.12
CA HIS A 42 16.40 12.66 7.55
C HIS A 42 17.86 12.99 7.93
N ALA A 43 18.84 12.41 7.25
CA ALA A 43 20.24 12.75 7.46
C ALA A 43 20.52 14.24 7.16
N VAL A 44 20.02 14.73 6.02
CA VAL A 44 20.14 16.17 5.68
C VAL A 44 19.41 17.05 6.70
N SER A 45 18.25 16.62 7.17
CA SER A 45 17.47 17.35 8.18
C SER A 45 18.17 17.43 9.53
N ALA A 46 18.94 16.42 9.89
CA ALA A 46 19.74 16.43 11.12
C ALA A 46 20.78 17.56 11.10
N PHE A 47 21.42 17.84 9.96
CA PHE A 47 22.38 18.95 9.82
C PHE A 47 21.72 20.34 9.88
N ARG A 48 20.42 20.42 9.59
CA ARG A 48 19.64 21.67 9.59
C ARG A 48 18.88 21.89 10.89
N ALA A 49 18.85 20.91 11.79
CA ALA A 49 18.08 20.98 13.02
C ALA A 49 18.70 22.01 14.00
N GLY A 50 17.89 22.94 14.48
CA GLY A 50 18.29 24.02 15.39
C GLY A 50 18.37 23.60 16.86
N GLY A 51 19.04 22.49 17.19
CA GLY A 51 19.22 22.05 18.58
C GLY A 51 19.52 20.57 18.74
N ALA A 52 20.17 20.19 19.82
CA ALA A 52 20.64 18.81 20.08
C ALA A 52 19.50 17.78 19.98
N ARG A 53 18.32 18.08 20.50
CA ARG A 53 17.15 17.18 20.45
C ARG A 53 16.70 16.90 19.01
N GLY A 54 16.67 17.94 18.17
CA GLY A 54 16.29 17.81 16.75
C GLY A 54 17.32 16.98 15.98
N VAL A 55 18.61 17.26 16.21
CA VAL A 55 19.72 16.48 15.57
C VAL A 55 19.62 15.00 15.93
N ILE A 56 19.50 14.69 17.23
CA ILE A 56 19.43 13.29 17.70
C ILE A 56 18.21 12.58 17.09
N TRP A 57 17.04 13.23 17.06
CA TRP A 57 15.82 12.62 16.52
C TRP A 57 15.93 12.32 15.02
N HIS A 58 16.41 13.29 14.23
CA HIS A 58 16.60 13.09 12.80
C HIS A 58 17.73 12.10 12.49
N ALA A 59 18.80 12.08 13.25
CA ALA A 59 19.88 11.11 13.10
C ALA A 59 19.38 9.67 13.37
N LEU A 60 18.60 9.48 14.44
CA LEU A 60 18.00 8.17 14.75
C LEU A 60 17.08 7.71 13.63
N LEU A 61 16.20 8.60 13.13
CA LEU A 61 15.34 8.27 12.01
C LEU A 61 16.14 7.95 10.75
N ALA A 62 17.20 8.71 10.44
CA ALA A 62 18.06 8.44 9.29
C ALA A 62 18.65 7.02 9.36
N VAL A 63 19.18 6.62 10.51
CA VAL A 63 19.74 5.27 10.73
C VAL A 63 18.65 4.20 10.56
N LEU A 64 17.47 4.37 11.15
CA LEU A 64 16.36 3.43 11.05
C LEU A 64 15.88 3.27 9.60
N TYR A 65 15.73 4.38 8.87
CA TYR A 65 15.29 4.39 7.49
C TYR A 65 16.33 3.74 6.56
N VAL A 66 17.61 4.04 6.75
CA VAL A 66 18.70 3.44 5.96
C VAL A 66 18.80 1.94 6.26
N ALA A 67 18.80 1.55 7.54
CA ALA A 67 18.87 0.15 7.92
C ALA A 67 17.67 -0.66 7.38
N GLY A 68 16.45 -0.13 7.53
CA GLY A 68 15.25 -0.72 6.95
C GLY A 68 15.31 -0.78 5.43
N GLY A 69 15.73 0.27 4.76
CA GLY A 69 15.84 0.33 3.31
C GLY A 69 16.85 -0.68 2.76
N VAL A 70 18.03 -0.77 3.36
CA VAL A 70 19.04 -1.80 3.01
C VAL A 70 18.47 -3.20 3.22
N TYR A 71 17.80 -3.45 4.35
CA TYR A 71 17.19 -4.74 4.63
C TYR A 71 16.16 -5.15 3.57
N PHE A 72 15.28 -4.25 3.16
CA PHE A 72 14.26 -4.50 2.13
C PHE A 72 14.86 -4.77 0.75
N VAL A 73 15.91 -4.01 0.37
CA VAL A 73 16.56 -4.19 -0.93
C VAL A 73 17.38 -5.48 -0.98
N THR A 74 18.06 -5.84 0.12
CA THR A 74 18.93 -7.02 0.16
C THR A 74 18.16 -8.32 0.44
N HIS A 75 17.01 -8.24 1.13
CA HIS A 75 16.17 -9.38 1.50
C HIS A 75 14.71 -9.14 1.12
N PRO A 76 14.38 -9.03 -0.19
CA PRO A 76 13.05 -8.60 -0.62
C PRO A 76 11.93 -9.57 -0.25
N LEU A 77 12.20 -10.88 -0.13
CA LEU A 77 11.21 -11.85 0.37
C LEU A 77 10.83 -11.61 1.84
N LEU A 78 11.81 -11.32 2.69
CA LEU A 78 11.55 -10.98 4.10
C LEU A 78 10.87 -9.62 4.22
N GLY A 79 11.27 -8.66 3.39
CA GLY A 79 10.61 -7.36 3.27
C GLY A 79 9.15 -7.50 2.86
N LEU A 80 8.85 -8.35 1.87
CA LEU A 80 7.50 -8.66 1.44
C LEU A 80 6.67 -9.28 2.58
N GLY A 81 7.25 -10.23 3.33
CA GLY A 81 6.62 -10.82 4.51
C GLY A 81 6.28 -9.77 5.57
N THR A 82 7.20 -8.85 5.83
CA THR A 82 7.01 -7.75 6.79
C THR A 82 5.89 -6.81 6.32
N LEU A 83 5.91 -6.39 5.04
CA LEU A 83 4.85 -5.54 4.48
C LEU A 83 3.48 -6.21 4.54
N THR A 84 3.41 -7.51 4.27
CA THR A 84 2.15 -8.27 4.32
C THR A 84 1.60 -8.32 5.75
N LEU A 85 2.46 -8.47 6.75
CA LEU A 85 2.05 -8.44 8.14
C LEU A 85 1.53 -7.06 8.54
N PHE A 86 2.21 -5.98 8.16
CA PHE A 86 1.70 -4.62 8.36
C PHE A 86 0.36 -4.39 7.66
N LEU A 87 0.23 -4.85 6.42
CA LEU A 87 -1.01 -4.75 5.67
C LEU A 87 -2.16 -5.47 6.38
N SER A 88 -1.94 -6.69 6.90
CA SER A 88 -2.97 -7.43 7.63
C SER A 88 -3.45 -6.70 8.88
N VAL A 89 -2.54 -6.07 9.62
CA VAL A 89 -2.88 -5.26 10.81
C VAL A 89 -3.67 -4.02 10.41
N ILE A 90 -3.25 -3.33 9.34
CA ILE A 90 -3.96 -2.15 8.83
C ILE A 90 -5.39 -2.52 8.41
N LEU A 91 -5.56 -3.60 7.62
CA LEU A 91 -6.86 -4.07 7.18
C LEU A 91 -7.74 -4.48 8.37
N PHE A 92 -7.16 -5.13 9.38
CA PHE A 92 -7.90 -5.48 10.59
C PHE A 92 -8.41 -4.23 11.32
N ILE A 93 -7.54 -3.25 11.56
CA ILE A 93 -7.92 -1.99 12.22
C ILE A 93 -8.97 -1.25 11.38
N GLU A 94 -8.76 -1.13 10.07
CA GLU A 94 -9.70 -0.48 9.15
C GLU A 94 -11.07 -1.16 9.17
N GLY A 95 -11.10 -2.50 9.10
CA GLY A 95 -12.33 -3.27 9.18
C GLY A 95 -13.09 -3.03 10.49
N VAL A 96 -12.38 -3.03 11.63
CA VAL A 96 -12.98 -2.70 12.95
C VAL A 96 -13.55 -1.27 12.95
N VAL A 97 -12.79 -0.30 12.42
CA VAL A 97 -13.24 1.11 12.37
C VAL A 97 -14.53 1.24 11.56
N TRP A 98 -14.63 0.61 10.38
CA TRP A 98 -15.84 0.65 9.55
C TRP A 98 -17.03 -0.01 10.22
N VAL A 99 -16.84 -1.16 10.89
CA VAL A 99 -17.90 -1.84 11.64
C VAL A 99 -18.38 -0.98 12.81
N VAL A 100 -17.47 -0.41 13.59
CA VAL A 100 -17.80 0.47 14.71
C VAL A 100 -18.52 1.73 14.23
N ALA A 101 -18.03 2.34 13.15
CA ALA A 101 -18.63 3.53 12.56
C ALA A 101 -20.07 3.27 12.09
N TYR A 102 -20.37 2.09 11.54
CA TYR A 102 -21.73 1.71 11.17
C TYR A 102 -22.70 1.76 12.36
N PHE A 103 -22.30 1.24 13.53
CA PHE A 103 -23.14 1.24 14.74
C PHE A 103 -23.24 2.62 15.39
N GLN A 104 -22.24 3.49 15.21
CA GLN A 104 -22.26 4.85 15.79
C GLN A 104 -23.05 5.84 14.94
N LEU A 105 -23.06 5.68 13.64
CA LEU A 105 -23.76 6.57 12.70
C LEU A 105 -25.22 6.09 12.56
N ARG A 106 -26.19 6.90 13.03
CA ARG A 106 -27.64 6.57 12.92
C ARG A 106 -28.13 6.37 11.47
N SER A 107 -27.38 6.81 10.48
CA SER A 107 -27.64 6.64 9.03
C SER A 107 -26.68 5.66 8.39
N GLY A 108 -26.12 4.73 9.14
CA GLY A 108 -25.14 3.75 8.63
C GLY A 108 -25.71 2.99 7.43
N ASN A 109 -25.08 3.15 6.27
CA ASN A 109 -25.43 2.41 5.07
C ASN A 109 -24.93 0.95 5.21
N ILE A 110 -25.77 -0.02 4.84
CA ILE A 110 -25.41 -1.45 4.85
C ILE A 110 -24.10 -1.75 4.10
N TRP A 111 -23.81 -0.97 3.04
CA TRP A 111 -22.55 -1.07 2.29
C TRP A 111 -21.31 -0.79 3.16
N MET A 112 -21.44 0.09 4.16
CA MET A 112 -20.38 0.41 5.11
C MET A 112 -20.07 -0.79 6.01
N LEU A 113 -21.12 -1.48 6.49
CA LEU A 113 -20.97 -2.70 7.29
C LEU A 113 -20.35 -3.82 6.46
N LEU A 114 -20.84 -4.04 5.23
CA LEU A 114 -20.32 -5.06 4.34
C LEU A 114 -18.84 -4.82 4.02
N ASN A 115 -18.46 -3.58 3.69
CA ASN A 115 -17.06 -3.21 3.45
C ASN A 115 -16.20 -3.48 4.69
N GLY A 116 -16.66 -3.06 5.87
CA GLY A 116 -15.96 -3.31 7.13
C GLY A 116 -15.77 -4.80 7.43
N LEU A 117 -16.79 -5.62 7.24
CA LEU A 117 -16.71 -7.07 7.46
C LEU A 117 -15.76 -7.73 6.45
N ILE A 118 -15.84 -7.38 5.16
CA ILE A 118 -14.95 -7.93 4.13
C ILE A 118 -13.50 -7.56 4.45
N THR A 119 -13.22 -6.30 4.76
CA THR A 119 -11.88 -5.82 5.10
C THR A 119 -11.32 -6.51 6.33
N LEU A 120 -12.14 -6.69 7.37
CA LEU A 120 -11.77 -7.38 8.61
C LEU A 120 -11.45 -8.85 8.35
N VAL A 121 -12.30 -9.56 7.59
CA VAL A 121 -12.08 -10.97 7.23
C VAL A 121 -10.80 -11.11 6.39
N LEU A 122 -10.57 -10.23 5.43
CA LEU A 122 -9.34 -10.22 4.63
C LEU A 122 -8.10 -10.03 5.52
N GLY A 123 -8.13 -9.07 6.44
CA GLY A 123 -7.03 -8.84 7.39
C GLY A 123 -6.73 -10.09 8.23
N LEU A 124 -7.77 -10.74 8.76
CA LEU A 124 -7.64 -11.97 9.55
C LEU A 124 -7.13 -13.16 8.72
N MET A 125 -7.61 -13.32 7.48
CA MET A 125 -7.16 -14.39 6.60
C MET A 125 -5.67 -14.23 6.25
N ILE A 126 -5.22 -13.00 5.95
CA ILE A 126 -3.82 -12.72 5.66
C ILE A 126 -2.97 -12.99 6.90
N TRP A 127 -3.41 -12.55 8.08
CA TRP A 127 -2.72 -12.81 9.33
C TRP A 127 -2.61 -14.31 9.64
N ALA A 128 -3.73 -15.03 9.59
CA ALA A 128 -3.77 -16.45 9.91
C ALA A 128 -2.92 -17.32 8.97
N GLY A 129 -2.79 -16.91 7.72
CA GLY A 129 -1.97 -17.61 6.72
C GLY A 129 -0.54 -17.11 6.61
N TRP A 130 -0.13 -16.10 7.40
CA TRP A 130 1.25 -15.60 7.35
C TRP A 130 2.25 -16.66 7.85
N PRO A 131 3.47 -16.83 7.25
CA PRO A 131 4.04 -16.02 6.17
C PRO A 131 3.65 -16.45 4.74
N SER A 132 2.95 -17.56 4.54
CA SER A 132 2.65 -18.10 3.21
C SER A 132 1.75 -17.17 2.36
N THR A 133 0.86 -16.40 2.99
CA THR A 133 0.03 -15.40 2.31
C THR A 133 0.83 -14.25 1.70
N SER A 134 2.07 -14.02 2.16
CA SER A 134 2.94 -12.97 1.63
C SER A 134 3.26 -13.15 0.14
N VAL A 135 3.24 -14.41 -0.33
CA VAL A 135 3.54 -14.75 -1.73
C VAL A 135 2.54 -14.13 -2.70
N TRP A 136 1.30 -13.96 -2.28
CA TRP A 136 0.23 -13.50 -3.19
C TRP A 136 -0.47 -12.20 -2.73
N ALA A 137 -0.57 -11.93 -1.44
CA ALA A 137 -1.46 -10.91 -0.91
C ALA A 137 -1.18 -9.50 -1.49
N ILE A 138 0.05 -9.00 -1.35
CA ILE A 138 0.41 -7.64 -1.81
C ILE A 138 0.30 -7.53 -3.33
N GLY A 139 0.83 -8.51 -4.07
CA GLY A 139 0.81 -8.48 -5.53
C GLY A 139 -0.62 -8.54 -6.09
N THR A 140 -1.47 -9.41 -5.54
CA THR A 140 -2.87 -9.50 -5.97
C THR A 140 -3.65 -8.23 -5.65
N LEU A 141 -3.50 -7.68 -4.43
CA LEU A 141 -4.18 -6.45 -4.03
C LEU A 141 -3.72 -5.25 -4.88
N LEU A 142 -2.41 -5.15 -5.16
CA LEU A 142 -1.88 -4.17 -6.09
C LEU A 142 -2.49 -4.32 -7.47
N GLY A 143 -2.53 -5.55 -8.00
CA GLY A 143 -3.08 -5.83 -9.32
C GLY A 143 -4.56 -5.46 -9.44
N VAL A 144 -5.37 -5.83 -8.45
CA VAL A 144 -6.80 -5.45 -8.40
C VAL A 144 -6.94 -3.92 -8.36
N ASN A 145 -6.15 -3.24 -7.52
CA ASN A 145 -6.17 -1.78 -7.43
C ASN A 145 -5.81 -1.11 -8.77
N LEU A 146 -4.77 -1.60 -9.46
CA LEU A 146 -4.37 -1.09 -10.77
C LEU A 146 -5.48 -1.29 -11.82
N VAL A 147 -6.12 -2.47 -11.87
CA VAL A 147 -7.24 -2.74 -12.78
C VAL A 147 -8.40 -1.78 -12.50
N MET A 148 -8.80 -1.61 -11.24
CA MET A 148 -9.89 -0.71 -10.86
C MET A 148 -9.56 0.76 -11.20
N THR A 149 -8.34 1.18 -10.95
CA THR A 149 -7.85 2.53 -11.30
C THR A 149 -7.86 2.72 -12.81
N GLY A 150 -7.37 1.76 -13.58
CA GLY A 150 -7.37 1.80 -15.04
C GLY A 150 -8.78 1.89 -15.61
N MET A 151 -9.73 1.11 -15.09
CA MET A 151 -11.15 1.20 -15.46
C MET A 151 -11.74 2.57 -15.13
N SER A 152 -11.47 3.10 -13.94
CA SER A 152 -11.94 4.42 -13.52
C SER A 152 -11.44 5.53 -14.44
N ILE A 153 -10.19 5.47 -14.90
CA ILE A 153 -9.61 6.42 -15.87
C ILE A 153 -10.32 6.30 -17.23
N LEU A 154 -10.61 5.07 -17.68
CA LEU A 154 -11.28 4.85 -18.98
C LEU A 154 -12.71 5.38 -18.96
N PHE A 155 -13.49 5.04 -17.94
CA PHE A 155 -14.89 5.48 -17.83
C PHE A 155 -15.01 6.97 -17.51
N GLY A 156 -14.17 7.50 -16.60
CA GLY A 156 -14.16 8.92 -16.27
C GLY A 156 -13.72 9.79 -17.45
N GLY A 157 -12.72 9.37 -18.20
CA GLY A 157 -12.28 10.07 -19.41
C GLY A 157 -13.34 10.08 -20.52
N ALA A 158 -14.12 9.01 -20.65
CA ALA A 158 -15.23 8.95 -21.61
C ALA A 158 -16.40 9.87 -21.21
N ALA A 159 -16.73 9.95 -19.91
CA ALA A 159 -17.77 10.85 -19.40
C ALA A 159 -17.43 12.34 -19.63
N LEU A 160 -16.20 12.74 -19.36
CA LEU A 160 -15.74 14.12 -19.58
C LEU A 160 -15.76 14.53 -21.06
N ARG A 161 -15.45 13.62 -21.98
CA ARG A 161 -15.55 13.90 -23.43
C ARG A 161 -16.97 14.12 -23.90
N ARG A 162 -17.97 13.41 -23.31
CA ARG A 162 -19.39 13.60 -23.64
C ARG A 162 -19.96 14.92 -23.12
N LEU A 163 -19.37 15.50 -22.07
CA LEU A 163 -19.76 16.80 -21.52
C LEU A 163 -19.11 17.97 -22.26
N ALA A 164 -18.03 17.72 -23.02
CA ALA A 164 -17.32 18.73 -23.80
C ALA A 164 -17.68 18.77 -25.29
N ALA A 165 -18.54 17.83 -25.73
CA ALA A 165 -19.11 17.78 -27.10
C ALA A 165 -20.57 18.29 -27.14
#